data_da14073253bb7ba1e5e49918842d5a7a
#
_entry.id   da14073253bb7ba1e5e49918842d5a7a
#
_cell.length_a   1.000
_cell.length_b   1.000
_cell.length_c   1.000
_cell.angle_alpha   90.00
_cell.angle_beta   90.00
_cell.angle_gamma   90.00
#
_symmetry.space_group_name_H-M   'P 1'
#
loop_
_entity.id
_entity.type
_entity.pdbx_description
1 polymer ?
#
loop_
_entity_poly.entity_id
_entity_poly.type
_entity_poly.pdbx_seq_one_letter_code
_entity_poly.pdbx_strand_id
1 'polypeptide(L)'
;MLADLPSFARAVGVPLDILFETPGSHFLFVQYVDGVQLELLALRTSEATGAVSGELVLIDRDGRLRGVDETPPPWDMNLWLGWAWMRLFDVEKYLRRGVLWRALIKLEEARMLLRHHAATTGIPEPQLGLTSILNFHGTLPTRLDETVAALDAVDLRRAACACAELLATYERRPFGDLVQARLAARD
;
A
#
# COMPACT_ATOMS: atom_id res chain seq x y z
N MET A 1 25.72 2.35 -9.04
CA MET A 1 25.09 3.63 -8.70
C MET A 1 23.60 3.42 -8.88
N LEU A 2 22.88 3.11 -7.81
CA LEU A 2 21.42 3.17 -7.84
C LEU A 2 21.09 4.63 -8.02
N ALA A 3 20.66 4.94 -9.24
CA ALA A 3 20.19 6.28 -9.56
C ALA A 3 19.06 6.62 -8.58
N ASP A 4 18.95 7.88 -8.27
CA ASP A 4 17.85 8.48 -7.58
C ASP A 4 16.51 8.05 -8.24
N LEU A 5 15.86 7.04 -7.68
CA LEU A 5 14.58 6.50 -8.19
C LEU A 5 13.50 7.57 -8.32
N PRO A 6 13.37 8.52 -7.38
CA PRO A 6 12.46 9.66 -7.56
C PRO A 6 12.77 10.51 -8.79
N SER A 7 14.04 10.76 -9.09
CA SER A 7 14.41 11.48 -10.31
C SER A 7 14.06 10.70 -11.57
N PHE A 8 14.24 9.38 -11.57
CA PHE A 8 13.77 8.53 -12.65
C PHE A 8 12.25 8.62 -12.82
N ALA A 9 11.49 8.50 -11.72
CA ALA A 9 10.04 8.61 -11.76
C ALA A 9 9.56 9.95 -12.35
N ARG A 10 10.21 11.07 -11.99
CA ARG A 10 9.92 12.40 -12.54
C ARG A 10 10.30 12.53 -14.03
N ALA A 11 11.28 11.78 -14.50
CA ALA A 11 11.65 11.74 -15.91
C ALA A 11 10.64 10.97 -16.78
N VAL A 12 9.90 10.02 -16.19
CA VAL A 12 8.86 9.25 -16.89
C VAL A 12 7.57 10.07 -17.06
N GLY A 13 7.22 10.91 -16.08
CA GLY A 13 5.99 11.70 -16.11
C GLY A 13 5.87 12.66 -14.94
N VAL A 14 4.70 13.30 -14.81
CA VAL A 14 4.39 14.17 -13.68
C VAL A 14 3.77 13.32 -12.55
N PRO A 15 4.49 13.05 -11.45
CA PRO A 15 3.93 12.30 -10.34
C PRO A 15 2.84 13.12 -9.65
N LEU A 16 1.70 12.47 -9.37
CA LEU A 16 0.70 12.98 -8.43
C LEU A 16 1.19 12.73 -7.00
N ASP A 17 1.71 11.52 -6.76
CA ASP A 17 2.30 11.14 -5.48
C ASP A 17 3.37 10.06 -5.68
N ILE A 18 4.35 10.05 -4.79
CA ILE A 18 5.37 9.03 -4.69
C ILE A 18 5.21 8.37 -3.32
N LEU A 19 4.78 7.10 -3.33
CA LEU A 19 4.57 6.29 -2.15
C LEU A 19 5.82 5.42 -1.90
N PHE A 20 6.12 5.17 -0.65
CA PHE A 20 7.18 4.26 -0.22
C PHE A 20 8.61 4.69 -0.55
N GLU A 21 8.84 5.99 -0.66
CA GLU A 21 10.19 6.51 -0.61
C GLU A 21 10.66 6.51 0.85
N THR A 22 11.33 5.44 1.27
CA THR A 22 12.07 5.44 2.52
C THR A 22 13.55 5.63 2.24
N PRO A 23 14.30 6.42 3.07
CA PRO A 23 15.74 6.51 2.94
C PRO A 23 16.37 5.11 2.97
N GLY A 24 17.05 4.72 1.90
CA GLY A 24 17.64 3.38 1.74
C GLY A 24 16.69 2.32 1.17
N SER A 25 15.41 2.61 0.99
CA SER A 25 14.49 1.75 0.27
C SER A 25 14.80 1.79 -1.23
N HIS A 26 14.77 0.62 -1.84
CA HIS A 26 14.91 0.44 -3.28
C HIS A 26 13.56 0.22 -3.96
N PHE A 27 12.47 0.40 -3.24
CA PHE A 27 11.11 0.27 -3.74
C PHE A 27 10.45 1.65 -3.84
N LEU A 28 9.82 1.90 -4.98
CA LEU A 28 9.11 3.11 -5.28
C LEU A 28 7.79 2.77 -5.96
N PHE A 29 6.69 3.26 -5.40
CA PHE A 29 5.40 3.28 -6.08
C PHE A 29 5.07 4.71 -6.46
N VAL A 30 4.75 4.94 -7.73
CA VAL A 30 4.41 6.26 -8.26
C VAL A 30 3.01 6.24 -8.85
N GLN A 31 2.17 7.15 -8.40
CA GLN A 31 0.92 7.49 -9.07
C GLN A 31 1.15 8.75 -9.91
N TYR A 32 0.91 8.66 -11.21
CA TYR A 32 0.97 9.79 -12.13
C TYR A 32 -0.39 10.49 -12.25
N VAL A 33 -0.37 11.77 -12.65
CA VAL A 33 -1.58 12.59 -12.81
C VAL A 33 -2.52 12.08 -13.92
N ASP A 34 -2.01 11.36 -14.90
CA ASP A 34 -2.76 10.71 -15.97
C ASP A 34 -3.43 9.38 -15.55
N GLY A 35 -3.24 8.97 -14.31
CA GLY A 35 -3.79 7.74 -13.75
C GLY A 35 -2.90 6.51 -13.92
N VAL A 36 -1.74 6.62 -14.56
CA VAL A 36 -0.76 5.54 -14.68
C VAL A 36 -0.11 5.28 -13.32
N GLN A 37 0.13 4.02 -13.01
CA GLN A 37 0.85 3.57 -11.83
C GLN A 37 2.16 2.90 -12.26
N LEU A 38 3.23 3.21 -11.56
CA LEU A 38 4.54 2.60 -11.77
C LEU A 38 5.06 2.06 -10.44
N GLU A 39 5.36 0.78 -10.41
CA GLU A 39 6.09 0.13 -9.32
C GLU A 39 7.52 -0.11 -9.79
N LEU A 40 8.48 0.38 -9.03
CA LEU A 40 9.90 0.17 -9.27
C LEU A 40 10.54 -0.47 -8.05
N LEU A 41 11.18 -1.59 -8.26
CA LEU A 41 12.06 -2.22 -7.28
C LEU A 41 13.47 -2.21 -7.85
N ALA A 42 14.37 -1.49 -7.19
CA ALA A 42 15.79 -1.51 -7.52
C ALA A 42 16.54 -2.20 -6.40
N LEU A 43 17.16 -3.32 -6.69
CA LEU A 43 17.96 -4.08 -5.74
C LEU A 43 19.45 -3.95 -6.08
N ARG A 44 20.30 -3.89 -5.06
CA ARG A 44 21.71 -4.17 -5.28
C ARG A 44 21.86 -5.63 -5.70
N THR A 45 22.85 -5.93 -6.53
CA THR A 45 23.10 -7.32 -6.96
C THR A 45 23.32 -8.26 -5.79
N SER A 46 23.88 -7.75 -4.67
CA SER A 46 24.03 -8.48 -3.41
C SER A 46 22.73 -8.71 -2.64
N GLU A 47 21.63 -8.06 -3.04
CA GLU A 47 20.32 -8.10 -2.38
C GLU A 47 19.26 -8.81 -3.25
N ALA A 48 19.61 -9.15 -4.50
CA ALA A 48 18.68 -9.69 -5.51
C ALA A 48 18.51 -11.22 -5.46
N THR A 49 18.53 -11.81 -4.28
CA THR A 49 18.26 -13.24 -4.07
C THR A 49 16.81 -13.55 -4.06
N GLY A 50 16.45 -14.73 -4.37
CA GLY A 50 15.07 -15.22 -4.22
C GLY A 50 14.00 -14.42 -5.00
N ALA A 51 14.20 -13.12 -5.16
CA ALA A 51 13.30 -12.19 -5.85
C ALA A 51 13.08 -12.53 -7.33
N VAL A 52 13.96 -13.36 -7.90
CA VAL A 52 13.96 -13.70 -9.34
C VAL A 52 13.39 -15.12 -9.59
N SER A 53 13.01 -15.82 -8.54
CA SER A 53 12.43 -17.17 -8.68
C SER A 53 11.01 -17.08 -9.23
N GLY A 54 10.87 -17.39 -10.52
CA GLY A 54 9.58 -17.39 -11.22
C GLY A 54 9.24 -16.10 -11.97
N GLU A 55 10.11 -15.08 -11.94
CA GLU A 55 9.95 -13.85 -12.72
C GLU A 55 10.68 -13.93 -14.06
N LEU A 56 10.18 -13.16 -15.04
CA LEU A 56 10.82 -13.05 -16.35
C LEU A 56 12.02 -12.11 -16.27
N VAL A 57 13.22 -12.64 -16.39
CA VAL A 57 14.43 -11.83 -16.53
C VAL A 57 14.52 -11.32 -17.96
N LEU A 58 14.32 -10.02 -18.16
CA LEU A 58 14.39 -9.38 -19.49
C LEU A 58 15.81 -9.10 -19.92
N ILE A 59 16.68 -8.67 -18.99
CA ILE A 59 18.08 -8.34 -19.26
C ILE A 59 18.94 -8.68 -18.03
N ASP A 60 19.88 -9.60 -18.19
CA ASP A 60 20.95 -9.86 -17.23
C ASP A 60 22.29 -9.88 -17.96
N ARG A 61 22.88 -8.70 -18.16
CA ARG A 61 24.11 -8.52 -18.97
C ARG A 61 25.33 -9.26 -18.40
N ASP A 62 25.38 -9.37 -17.08
CA ASP A 62 26.57 -9.85 -16.38
C ASP A 62 26.34 -11.20 -15.67
N GLY A 63 25.16 -11.80 -15.80
CA GLY A 63 24.81 -13.05 -15.13
C GLY A 63 24.83 -12.98 -13.60
N ARG A 64 24.59 -11.81 -13.02
CA ARG A 64 24.78 -11.52 -11.60
C ARG A 64 23.59 -11.86 -10.72
N LEU A 65 22.48 -12.29 -11.32
CA LEU A 65 21.23 -12.57 -10.58
C LEU A 65 21.22 -13.98 -9.95
N ARG A 66 22.37 -14.57 -9.71
CA ARG A 66 22.50 -15.90 -9.11
C ARG A 66 22.97 -15.80 -7.66
N GLY A 67 22.12 -16.27 -6.75
CA GLY A 67 22.52 -16.64 -5.38
C GLY A 67 22.66 -15.53 -4.35
N VAL A 68 21.67 -14.66 -4.21
CA VAL A 68 21.63 -13.56 -3.23
C VAL A 68 20.78 -13.97 -1.99
N ASP A 69 21.19 -13.75 -0.73
CA ASP A 69 20.49 -14.12 0.51
C ASP A 69 19.49 -13.05 1.00
N GLU A 70 18.33 -13.47 1.47
CA GLU A 70 17.28 -12.57 1.94
C GLU A 70 17.44 -12.17 3.41
N THR A 71 17.67 -10.89 3.67
CA THR A 71 17.29 -10.30 4.95
C THR A 71 16.25 -9.23 4.66
N PRO A 72 14.97 -9.42 5.07
CA PRO A 72 13.95 -8.40 4.85
C PRO A 72 14.35 -7.11 5.56
N PRO A 73 14.15 -5.94 4.91
CA PRO A 73 14.40 -4.66 5.55
C PRO A 73 13.50 -4.48 6.78
N PRO A 74 13.95 -3.71 7.79
CA PRO A 74 13.11 -3.40 8.95
C PRO A 74 11.82 -2.72 8.50
N TRP A 75 10.70 -3.14 9.06
CA TRP A 75 9.38 -2.61 8.73
C TRP A 75 9.29 -1.11 9.04
N ASP A 76 9.03 -0.30 8.02
CA ASP A 76 8.69 1.10 8.20
C ASP A 76 7.18 1.24 8.48
N MET A 77 6.82 1.86 9.60
CA MET A 77 5.41 2.06 9.99
C MET A 77 4.64 2.93 8.98
N ASN A 78 5.32 3.88 8.33
CA ASN A 78 4.71 4.72 7.30
C ASN A 78 4.35 3.93 6.04
N LEU A 79 5.04 2.84 5.80
CA LEU A 79 4.75 1.93 4.69
C LEU A 79 3.33 1.35 4.78
N TRP A 80 2.84 1.06 5.98
CA TRP A 80 1.49 0.52 6.15
C TRP A 80 0.39 1.49 5.73
N LEU A 81 0.54 2.78 5.99
CA LEU A 81 -0.43 3.79 5.55
C LEU A 81 -0.45 3.93 4.02
N GLY A 82 0.72 3.97 3.42
CA GLY A 82 0.83 4.00 1.96
C GLY A 82 0.22 2.75 1.30
N TRP A 83 0.50 1.56 1.83
CA TRP A 83 -0.12 0.32 1.35
C TRP A 83 -1.64 0.34 1.54
N ALA A 84 -2.16 0.86 2.66
CA ALA A 84 -3.59 0.99 2.90
C ALA A 84 -4.25 1.87 1.82
N TRP A 85 -3.66 3.01 1.46
CA TRP A 85 -4.15 3.85 0.36
C TRP A 85 -4.16 3.12 -0.98
N MET A 86 -3.12 2.36 -1.27
CA MET A 86 -3.04 1.54 -2.49
C MET A 86 -4.16 0.49 -2.53
N ARG A 87 -4.44 -0.17 -1.40
CA ARG A 87 -5.52 -1.16 -1.33
C ARG A 87 -6.90 -0.53 -1.54
N LEU A 88 -7.13 0.68 -1.01
CA LEU A 88 -8.38 1.42 -1.27
C LEU A 88 -8.53 1.81 -2.74
N PHE A 89 -7.45 2.17 -3.41
CA PHE A 89 -7.48 2.39 -4.86
C PHE A 89 -7.85 1.11 -5.62
N ASP A 90 -7.31 -0.03 -5.21
CA ASP A 90 -7.69 -1.33 -5.78
C ASP A 90 -9.15 -1.69 -5.50
N VAL A 91 -9.71 -1.32 -4.32
CA VAL A 91 -11.14 -1.49 -4.03
C VAL A 91 -11.97 -0.77 -5.10
N GLU A 92 -11.69 0.52 -5.35
CA GLU A 92 -12.39 1.31 -6.36
C GLU A 92 -12.29 0.68 -7.75
N LYS A 93 -11.10 0.27 -8.16
CA LYS A 93 -10.84 -0.41 -9.43
C LYS A 93 -11.69 -1.68 -9.60
N TYR A 94 -11.80 -2.50 -8.55
CA TYR A 94 -12.56 -3.75 -8.60
C TYR A 94 -14.06 -3.52 -8.50
N LEU A 95 -14.52 -2.50 -7.78
CA LEU A 95 -15.92 -2.09 -7.76
C LEU A 95 -16.40 -1.69 -9.17
N ARG A 96 -15.63 -0.85 -9.89
CA ARG A 96 -15.95 -0.49 -11.29
C ARG A 96 -15.99 -1.67 -12.23
N ARG A 97 -15.23 -2.72 -11.96
CA ARG A 97 -15.19 -3.96 -12.75
C ARG A 97 -16.25 -4.98 -12.33
N GLY A 98 -17.06 -4.72 -11.31
CA GLY A 98 -18.03 -5.64 -10.75
C GLY A 98 -17.41 -6.88 -10.06
N VAL A 99 -16.11 -6.85 -9.71
CA VAL A 99 -15.41 -7.99 -9.12
C VAL A 99 -15.43 -7.86 -7.58
N LEU A 100 -16.63 -8.05 -7.00
CA LEU A 100 -16.90 -7.73 -5.58
C LEU A 100 -16.02 -8.50 -4.60
N TRP A 101 -15.73 -9.78 -4.84
CA TRP A 101 -14.84 -10.56 -3.98
C TRP A 101 -13.43 -9.97 -3.89
N ARG A 102 -12.89 -9.48 -5.01
CA ARG A 102 -11.58 -8.82 -5.00
C ARG A 102 -11.64 -7.46 -4.29
N ALA A 103 -12.73 -6.71 -4.48
CA ALA A 103 -12.93 -5.46 -3.76
C ALA A 103 -12.98 -5.70 -2.25
N LEU A 104 -13.72 -6.72 -1.78
CA LEU A 104 -13.78 -7.09 -0.36
C LEU A 104 -12.40 -7.46 0.20
N ILE A 105 -11.65 -8.33 -0.50
CA ILE A 105 -10.29 -8.71 -0.07
C ILE A 105 -9.39 -7.47 0.05
N LYS A 106 -9.45 -6.53 -0.92
CA LYS A 106 -8.64 -5.31 -0.87
C LYS A 106 -9.07 -4.36 0.24
N LEU A 107 -10.34 -4.32 0.59
CA LEU A 107 -10.83 -3.57 1.74
C LEU A 107 -10.32 -4.16 3.07
N GLU A 108 -10.31 -5.50 3.19
CA GLU A 108 -9.71 -6.17 4.35
C GLU A 108 -8.20 -5.87 4.46
N GLU A 109 -7.49 -5.92 3.33
CA GLU A 109 -6.07 -5.56 3.29
C GLU A 109 -5.83 -4.09 3.65
N ALA A 110 -6.74 -3.16 3.29
CA ALA A 110 -6.61 -1.75 3.63
C ALA A 110 -6.63 -1.50 5.16
N ARG A 111 -7.22 -2.42 5.94
CA ARG A 111 -7.19 -2.34 7.41
C ARG A 111 -5.81 -2.54 8.02
N MET A 112 -4.76 -2.69 7.20
CA MET A 112 -3.37 -2.64 7.72
C MET A 112 -3.03 -1.30 8.40
N LEU A 113 -3.85 -0.25 8.24
CA LEU A 113 -3.78 0.97 9.05
C LEU A 113 -3.81 0.65 10.56
N LEU A 114 -4.43 -0.47 10.98
CA LEU A 114 -4.46 -0.90 12.36
C LEU A 114 -3.08 -1.30 12.90
N ARG A 115 -2.15 -1.69 12.02
CA ARG A 115 -0.75 -1.92 12.39
C ARG A 115 -0.08 -0.60 12.78
N HIS A 116 -0.32 0.44 11.99
CA HIS A 116 0.17 1.78 12.29
C HIS A 116 -0.46 2.31 13.58
N HIS A 117 -1.77 2.14 13.76
CA HIS A 117 -2.47 2.53 14.99
C HIS A 117 -1.89 1.82 16.22
N ALA A 118 -1.70 0.49 16.16
CA ALA A 118 -1.11 -0.27 17.24
C ALA A 118 0.32 0.23 17.60
N ALA A 119 1.14 0.50 16.58
CA ALA A 119 2.49 0.98 16.78
C ALA A 119 2.52 2.39 17.41
N THR A 120 1.68 3.31 16.95
CA THR A 120 1.63 4.69 17.46
C THR A 120 1.00 4.81 18.84
N THR A 121 0.17 3.84 19.24
CA THR A 121 -0.40 3.75 20.59
C THR A 121 0.43 2.88 21.56
N GLY A 122 1.59 2.40 21.11
CA GLY A 122 2.52 1.65 21.96
C GLY A 122 2.07 0.21 22.25
N ILE A 123 1.17 -0.35 21.46
CA ILE A 123 0.71 -1.73 21.61
C ILE A 123 1.81 -2.70 21.14
N PRO A 124 2.13 -3.75 21.93
CA PRO A 124 3.11 -4.76 21.53
C PRO A 124 2.72 -5.46 20.23
N GLU A 125 3.72 -5.92 19.47
CA GLU A 125 3.53 -6.70 18.23
C GLU A 125 2.64 -6.00 17.20
N PRO A 126 2.87 -4.72 16.86
CA PRO A 126 1.97 -3.92 16.03
C PRO A 126 1.76 -4.51 14.63
N GLN A 127 2.68 -5.35 14.15
CA GLN A 127 2.57 -6.06 12.87
C GLN A 127 1.36 -6.99 12.78
N LEU A 128 0.77 -7.40 13.92
CA LEU A 128 -0.44 -8.21 13.97
C LEU A 128 -1.73 -7.37 13.86
N GLY A 129 -1.63 -6.03 13.88
CA GLY A 129 -2.74 -5.11 13.68
C GLY A 129 -3.87 -5.30 14.68
N LEU A 130 -5.09 -5.62 14.19
CA LEU A 130 -6.27 -5.79 15.03
C LEU A 130 -6.05 -6.87 16.12
N THR A 131 -5.41 -7.98 15.79
CA THR A 131 -5.15 -9.07 16.76
C THR A 131 -4.33 -8.55 17.94
N SER A 132 -3.32 -7.75 17.69
CA SER A 132 -2.51 -7.14 18.76
C SER A 132 -3.34 -6.20 19.63
N ILE A 133 -4.11 -5.31 19.01
CA ILE A 133 -4.97 -4.37 19.74
C ILE A 133 -5.93 -5.13 20.69
N LEU A 134 -6.55 -6.18 20.20
CA LEU A 134 -7.47 -6.99 21.01
C LEU A 134 -6.76 -7.79 22.11
N ASN A 135 -5.63 -8.43 21.81
CA ASN A 135 -4.87 -9.23 22.77
C ASN A 135 -4.30 -8.41 23.93
N PHE A 136 -3.92 -7.18 23.68
CA PHE A 136 -3.35 -6.28 24.68
C PHE A 136 -4.36 -5.24 25.22
N HIS A 137 -5.66 -5.46 24.98
CA HIS A 137 -6.76 -4.59 25.43
C HIS A 137 -6.59 -3.11 25.01
N GLY A 138 -6.01 -2.89 23.83
CA GLY A 138 -5.83 -1.55 23.26
C GLY A 138 -7.15 -0.93 22.80
N THR A 139 -7.14 0.39 22.66
CA THR A 139 -8.29 1.13 22.14
C THR A 139 -8.35 1.01 20.62
N LEU A 140 -9.50 0.63 20.09
CA LEU A 140 -9.76 0.63 18.65
C LEU A 140 -9.92 2.06 18.12
N PRO A 141 -9.53 2.32 16.87
CA PRO A 141 -9.86 3.58 16.22
C PRO A 141 -11.37 3.83 16.20
N THR A 142 -11.75 5.08 16.43
CA THR A 142 -13.15 5.50 16.34
C THR A 142 -13.69 5.23 14.93
N ARG A 143 -14.93 4.73 14.82
CA ARG A 143 -15.60 4.40 13.55
C ARG A 143 -14.96 3.23 12.76
N LEU A 144 -14.13 2.40 13.38
CA LEU A 144 -13.57 1.22 12.72
C LEU A 144 -14.67 0.26 12.21
N ASP A 145 -15.77 0.13 12.94
CA ASP A 145 -16.93 -0.68 12.59
C ASP A 145 -17.58 -0.27 11.27
N GLU A 146 -17.53 1.03 10.93
CA GLU A 146 -18.04 1.54 9.65
C GLU A 146 -17.23 1.03 8.45
N THR A 147 -16.03 0.51 8.66
CA THR A 147 -15.19 -0.08 7.59
C THR A 147 -15.58 -1.51 7.25
N VAL A 148 -16.51 -2.12 7.98
CA VAL A 148 -17.00 -3.48 7.71
C VAL A 148 -18.07 -3.42 6.61
N ALA A 149 -18.00 -4.35 5.65
CA ALA A 149 -18.95 -4.41 4.53
C ALA A 149 -19.50 -5.81 4.31
N ALA A 150 -20.75 -5.88 3.87
CA ALA A 150 -21.29 -7.06 3.20
C ALA A 150 -20.75 -7.16 1.76
N LEU A 151 -20.93 -8.32 1.12
CA LEU A 151 -20.53 -8.54 -0.28
C LEU A 151 -21.57 -7.92 -1.24
N ASP A 152 -21.68 -6.61 -1.18
CA ASP A 152 -22.55 -5.78 -2.01
C ASP A 152 -21.78 -4.53 -2.47
N ALA A 153 -22.01 -4.09 -3.70
CA ALA A 153 -21.23 -3.00 -4.30
C ALA A 153 -21.44 -1.66 -3.56
N VAL A 154 -22.67 -1.38 -3.12
CA VAL A 154 -23.00 -0.14 -2.41
C VAL A 154 -22.37 -0.15 -1.03
N ASP A 155 -22.49 -1.28 -0.33
CA ASP A 155 -21.96 -1.42 1.03
C ASP A 155 -20.43 -1.46 1.04
N LEU A 156 -19.80 -2.15 0.09
CA LEU A 156 -18.35 -2.13 -0.10
C LEU A 156 -17.83 -0.72 -0.37
N ARG A 157 -18.52 0.07 -1.19
CA ARG A 157 -18.16 1.47 -1.47
C ARG A 157 -18.28 2.34 -0.21
N ARG A 158 -19.39 2.21 0.53
CA ARG A 158 -19.61 2.91 1.81
C ARG A 158 -18.47 2.62 2.79
N ALA A 159 -18.16 1.34 2.98
CA ALA A 159 -17.11 0.92 3.91
C ALA A 159 -15.72 1.35 3.45
N ALA A 160 -15.45 1.37 2.14
CA ALA A 160 -14.20 1.88 1.60
C ALA A 160 -14.06 3.40 1.82
N CYS A 161 -15.14 4.17 1.66
CA CYS A 161 -15.15 5.59 2.01
C CYS A 161 -14.85 5.81 3.51
N ALA A 162 -15.50 5.05 4.39
CA ALA A 162 -15.25 5.13 5.83
C ALA A 162 -13.78 4.77 6.18
N CYS A 163 -13.24 3.75 5.51
CA CYS A 163 -11.83 3.36 5.67
C CYS A 163 -10.87 4.46 5.18
N ALA A 164 -11.20 5.13 4.06
CA ALA A 164 -10.41 6.25 3.53
C ALA A 164 -10.47 7.48 4.46
N GLU A 165 -11.62 7.79 5.02
CA GLU A 165 -11.77 8.86 6.02
C GLU A 165 -10.95 8.55 7.27
N LEU A 166 -11.02 7.32 7.78
CA LEU A 166 -10.24 6.88 8.93
C LEU A 166 -8.73 6.97 8.63
N LEU A 167 -8.29 6.50 7.46
CA LEU A 167 -6.88 6.55 7.05
C LEU A 167 -6.38 8.00 6.95
N ALA A 168 -7.21 8.93 6.46
CA ALA A 168 -6.88 10.35 6.36
C ALA A 168 -6.69 11.04 7.74
N THR A 169 -7.14 10.43 8.83
CA THR A 169 -6.85 10.93 10.19
C THR A 169 -5.40 10.68 10.61
N TYR A 170 -4.75 9.67 10.03
CA TYR A 170 -3.35 9.35 10.29
C TYR A 170 -2.42 10.04 9.30
N GLU A 171 -2.81 10.10 8.04
CA GLU A 171 -1.98 10.67 6.99
C GLU A 171 -2.82 11.24 5.86
N ARG A 172 -2.56 12.51 5.50
CA ARG A 172 -3.10 13.13 4.29
C ARG A 172 -2.03 13.20 3.22
N ARG A 173 -2.40 12.81 2.00
CA ARG A 173 -1.52 12.88 0.84
C ARG A 173 -2.33 13.04 -0.46
N PRO A 174 -1.74 13.60 -1.53
CA PRO A 174 -2.46 13.84 -2.80
C PRO A 174 -3.07 12.58 -3.41
N PHE A 175 -2.41 11.43 -3.27
CA PHE A 175 -2.97 10.15 -3.70
C PHE A 175 -4.22 9.75 -2.90
N GLY A 176 -4.23 10.02 -1.60
CA GLY A 176 -5.39 9.79 -0.73
C GLY A 176 -6.60 10.63 -1.15
N ASP A 177 -6.40 11.89 -1.49
CA ASP A 177 -7.45 12.79 -1.98
C ASP A 177 -8.03 12.27 -3.31
N LEU A 178 -7.18 11.77 -4.22
CA LEU A 178 -7.62 11.12 -5.46
C LEU A 178 -8.48 9.87 -5.17
N VAL A 179 -8.04 9.01 -4.25
CA VAL A 179 -8.78 7.79 -3.88
C VAL A 179 -10.14 8.13 -3.30
N GLN A 180 -10.20 9.09 -2.37
CA GLN A 180 -11.46 9.56 -1.78
C GLN A 180 -12.40 10.12 -2.85
N ALA A 181 -11.90 10.95 -3.76
CA ALA A 181 -12.70 11.50 -4.85
C ALA A 181 -13.29 10.42 -5.75
N ARG A 182 -12.51 9.40 -6.10
CA ARG A 182 -12.97 8.26 -6.92
C ARG A 182 -13.99 7.38 -6.20
N LEU A 183 -13.80 7.11 -4.92
CA LEU A 183 -14.76 6.34 -4.12
C LEU A 183 -16.08 7.10 -3.95
N ALA A 184 -16.04 8.42 -3.83
CA ALA A 184 -17.23 9.26 -3.71
C ALA A 184 -17.98 9.47 -5.03
N ALA A 185 -17.31 9.32 -6.18
CA ALA A 185 -17.95 9.41 -7.49
C ALA A 185 -18.96 8.24 -7.63
N ARG A 186 -20.23 8.60 -7.88
CA ARG A 186 -21.28 7.64 -8.25
C ARG A 186 -21.25 7.55 -9.77
N ASP A 187 -20.96 6.36 -10.29
CA ASP A 187 -21.13 6.06 -11.73
C ASP A 187 -22.61 6.12 -12.08
#